data_55b71cd9d6d5d7e757785b95e237a2b0
#
_entry.id   55b71cd9d6d5d7e757785b95e237a2b0
#
_cell.length_a   1.000
_cell.length_b   1.000
_cell.length_c   1.000
_cell.angle_alpha   90.00
_cell.angle_beta   90.00
_cell.angle_gamma   90.00
#
_symmetry.space_group_name_H-M   'P 1'
#
loop_
_entity.id
_entity.type
_entity.pdbx_description
1 polymer ?
#
loop_
_entity_poly.entity_id
_entity_poly.type
_entity_poly.pdbx_seq_one_letter_code
_entity_poly.pdbx_strand_id
1 'polypeptide(L)'
;MSQIEKQYDDLRYKTGCFYTNERNKQIIIFLLKKYGIKRVVVSPGATNFALVGSMQHDSFFEMYSCVDERAAAYMAIGMAEKSNEPVVLSCTGATASRNYMAALTYAFKRNIPILVITSSLSLASVGHLKAQVTDREHSPVDMILKSYQFDNIKDAEDDWKVNVKTNEAITQLLLNRKPVLINVCTTYSLNFAVRELSGVKYIPTYSLSSELPSMPNTNICVFIGSHKRFSAEQTAALEKFCECHNAVVMADHTSGYYGRYRVNMALPFSQELYFSKNREVGLLIHLGEISGDYYTFGGLQPKMVWRVNTDG
;
A
#
# COMPACT_ATOMS: atom_id res chain seq x y z
N MET A 1 -28.69 28.27 -10.66
CA MET A 1 -27.78 27.31 -9.99
C MET A 1 -27.64 26.08 -10.87
N SER A 2 -26.43 25.78 -11.29
CA SER A 2 -26.14 24.56 -12.04
C SER A 2 -26.35 23.32 -11.16
N GLN A 3 -26.54 22.14 -11.76
CA GLN A 3 -26.59 20.89 -10.99
C GLN A 3 -25.35 20.71 -10.11
N ILE A 4 -24.21 21.21 -10.57
CA ILE A 4 -22.93 21.18 -9.86
C ILE A 4 -22.99 22.07 -8.60
N GLU A 5 -23.51 23.29 -8.69
CA GLU A 5 -23.63 24.19 -7.53
C GLU A 5 -24.60 23.64 -6.46
N LYS A 6 -25.73 23.04 -6.86
CA LYS A 6 -26.64 22.37 -5.93
C LYS A 6 -25.96 21.19 -5.20
N GLN A 7 -25.12 20.45 -5.90
CA GLN A 7 -24.43 19.29 -5.32
C GLN A 7 -23.29 19.72 -4.38
N TYR A 8 -22.64 20.86 -4.63
CA TYR A 8 -21.67 21.48 -3.72
C TYR A 8 -22.34 22.02 -2.44
N ASP A 9 -23.51 22.61 -2.54
CA ASP A 9 -24.26 23.09 -1.37
C ASP A 9 -24.76 21.91 -0.52
N ASP A 10 -25.22 20.81 -1.15
CA ASP A 10 -25.59 19.58 -0.45
C ASP A 10 -24.41 18.93 0.32
N LEU A 11 -23.19 19.08 -0.17
CA LEU A 11 -21.98 18.58 0.52
C LEU A 11 -21.59 19.46 1.71
N ARG A 12 -21.82 20.77 1.67
CA ARG A 12 -21.52 21.73 2.75
C ARG A 12 -22.32 21.47 4.02
N TYR A 13 -23.54 20.97 3.90
CA TYR A 13 -24.50 20.88 5.01
C TYR A 13 -24.71 19.47 5.55
N LYS A 14 -24.06 18.44 4.97
CA LYS A 14 -24.15 17.07 5.48
C LYS A 14 -23.17 16.87 6.63
N THR A 15 -23.70 16.57 7.80
CA THR A 15 -22.90 16.13 8.95
C THR A 15 -22.46 14.67 8.75
N GLY A 16 -21.18 14.42 8.74
CA GLY A 16 -20.56 13.07 8.65
C GLY A 16 -19.45 12.97 7.61
N CYS A 17 -18.67 11.92 7.69
CA CYS A 17 -17.67 11.60 6.67
C CYS A 17 -18.37 11.05 5.43
N PHE A 18 -18.10 11.64 4.28
CA PHE A 18 -18.60 11.19 2.99
C PHE A 18 -17.42 11.01 2.06
N TYR A 19 -17.29 9.80 1.51
CA TYR A 19 -16.21 9.47 0.59
C TYR A 19 -16.77 9.24 -0.81
N THR A 20 -15.94 9.52 -1.80
CA THR A 20 -16.25 9.21 -3.19
C THR A 20 -16.55 7.71 -3.38
N ASN A 21 -17.37 7.39 -4.37
CA ASN A 21 -17.59 6.01 -4.80
C ASN A 21 -16.43 5.44 -5.65
N GLU A 22 -15.40 6.24 -5.95
CA GLU A 22 -14.22 5.77 -6.68
C GLU A 22 -13.34 4.92 -5.77
N ARG A 23 -13.36 3.61 -5.96
CA ARG A 23 -12.75 2.61 -5.09
C ARG A 23 -11.25 2.78 -4.89
N ASN A 24 -10.51 3.14 -5.94
CA ASN A 24 -9.06 3.40 -5.86
C ASN A 24 -8.72 4.50 -4.85
N LYS A 25 -9.54 5.55 -4.76
CA LYS A 25 -9.36 6.64 -3.78
C LYS A 25 -9.75 6.22 -2.37
N GLN A 26 -10.81 5.41 -2.23
CA GLN A 26 -11.20 4.86 -0.93
C GLN A 26 -10.06 4.05 -0.29
N ILE A 27 -9.37 3.23 -1.09
CA ILE A 27 -8.22 2.44 -0.62
C ILE A 27 -7.10 3.36 -0.15
N ILE A 28 -6.74 4.37 -0.95
CA ILE A 28 -5.69 5.33 -0.60
C ILE A 28 -6.05 6.06 0.71
N ILE A 29 -7.26 6.61 0.82
CA ILE A 29 -7.71 7.35 2.00
C ILE A 29 -7.69 6.46 3.25
N PHE A 30 -8.22 5.23 3.15
CA PHE A 30 -8.19 4.28 4.25
C PHE A 30 -6.77 4.01 4.75
N LEU A 31 -5.83 3.77 3.82
CA LEU A 31 -4.45 3.47 4.17
C LEU A 31 -3.73 4.70 4.74
N LEU A 32 -3.96 5.90 4.21
CA LEU A 32 -3.43 7.12 4.83
C LEU A 32 -3.85 7.23 6.30
N LYS A 33 -5.12 6.94 6.61
CA LYS A 33 -5.62 6.93 8.00
C LYS A 33 -4.94 5.85 8.84
N LYS A 34 -4.79 4.64 8.31
CA LYS A 34 -4.14 3.53 9.03
C LYS A 34 -2.67 3.77 9.34
N TYR A 35 -1.96 4.44 8.43
CA TYR A 35 -0.56 4.83 8.61
C TYR A 35 -0.38 6.14 9.38
N GLY A 36 -1.46 6.82 9.78
CA GLY A 36 -1.41 8.07 10.55
C GLY A 36 -0.99 9.29 9.73
N ILE A 37 -1.04 9.24 8.40
CA ILE A 37 -0.65 10.35 7.52
C ILE A 37 -1.84 11.29 7.35
N LYS A 38 -1.81 12.43 8.07
CA LYS A 38 -2.96 13.32 8.21
C LYS A 38 -2.81 14.66 7.51
N ARG A 39 -1.58 15.18 7.31
CA ARG A 39 -1.36 16.49 6.69
C ARG A 39 -1.38 16.41 5.19
N VAL A 40 -2.20 17.26 4.57
CA VAL A 40 -2.42 17.25 3.12
C VAL A 40 -2.34 18.68 2.59
N VAL A 41 -1.37 18.94 1.72
CA VAL A 41 -1.27 20.20 0.96
C VAL A 41 -1.86 19.97 -0.42
N VAL A 42 -2.80 20.81 -0.82
CA VAL A 42 -3.60 20.62 -2.04
C VAL A 42 -3.52 21.83 -2.94
N SER A 43 -3.19 21.60 -4.21
CA SER A 43 -3.52 22.52 -5.30
C SER A 43 -4.79 21.99 -5.98
N PRO A 44 -5.94 22.66 -5.78
CA PRO A 44 -7.23 22.15 -6.20
C PRO A 44 -7.38 22.14 -7.73
N GLY A 45 -8.04 21.08 -8.23
CA GLY A 45 -8.35 20.94 -9.65
C GLY A 45 -9.37 19.84 -9.91
N ALA A 46 -9.91 19.79 -11.12
CA ALA A 46 -11.01 18.90 -11.45
C ALA A 46 -10.68 17.40 -11.29
N THR A 47 -9.46 16.97 -11.65
CA THR A 47 -9.13 15.54 -11.60
C THR A 47 -8.87 15.04 -10.18
N ASN A 48 -8.41 15.88 -9.24
CA ASN A 48 -8.18 15.45 -7.86
C ASN A 48 -9.38 15.71 -6.92
N PHE A 49 -10.48 16.25 -7.44
CA PHE A 49 -11.66 16.61 -6.66
C PHE A 49 -12.21 15.43 -5.83
N ALA A 50 -12.38 14.24 -6.43
CA ALA A 50 -12.94 13.09 -5.75
C ALA A 50 -12.10 12.65 -4.53
N LEU A 51 -10.77 12.68 -4.64
CA LEU A 51 -9.86 12.39 -3.55
C LEU A 51 -9.89 13.50 -2.47
N VAL A 52 -9.70 14.73 -2.89
CA VAL A 52 -9.58 15.89 -2.01
C VAL A 52 -10.89 16.17 -1.27
N GLY A 53 -12.03 16.12 -1.98
CA GLY A 53 -13.36 16.29 -1.39
C GLY A 53 -13.66 15.23 -0.32
N SER A 54 -13.25 13.98 -0.54
CA SER A 54 -13.39 12.93 0.47
C SER A 54 -12.56 13.21 1.73
N MET A 55 -11.31 13.64 1.58
CA MET A 55 -10.44 13.98 2.71
C MET A 55 -10.92 15.25 3.44
N GLN A 56 -11.45 16.23 2.71
CA GLN A 56 -11.93 17.48 3.28
C GLN A 56 -13.14 17.29 4.21
N HIS A 57 -13.94 16.25 4.00
CA HIS A 57 -15.08 15.91 4.85
C HIS A 57 -14.71 15.00 6.04
N ASP A 58 -13.47 14.55 6.12
CA ASP A 58 -12.99 13.69 7.19
C ASP A 58 -12.11 14.48 8.15
N SER A 59 -12.55 14.64 9.40
CA SER A 59 -11.84 15.36 10.46
C SER A 59 -10.46 14.78 10.82
N PHE A 60 -10.14 13.60 10.34
CA PHE A 60 -8.80 13.04 10.49
C PHE A 60 -7.75 13.84 9.73
N PHE A 61 -8.11 14.44 8.58
CA PHE A 61 -7.15 15.13 7.72
C PHE A 61 -7.04 16.62 8.05
N GLU A 62 -5.81 17.09 8.15
CA GLU A 62 -5.43 18.52 8.24
C GLU A 62 -5.17 19.04 6.82
N MET A 63 -6.16 19.73 6.24
CA MET A 63 -6.14 20.17 4.84
C MET A 63 -5.62 21.59 4.69
N TYR A 64 -4.64 21.79 3.81
CA TYR A 64 -4.05 23.10 3.49
C TYR A 64 -4.14 23.36 2.00
N SER A 65 -4.76 24.45 1.60
CA SER A 65 -4.91 24.83 0.19
C SER A 65 -3.82 25.79 -0.25
N CYS A 66 -3.17 25.51 -1.38
CA CYS A 66 -2.20 26.39 -2.01
C CYS A 66 -2.35 26.29 -3.53
N VAL A 67 -2.79 27.37 -4.18
CA VAL A 67 -3.15 27.36 -5.60
C VAL A 67 -1.93 27.15 -6.51
N ASP A 68 -0.80 27.75 -6.20
CA ASP A 68 0.45 27.54 -6.93
C ASP A 68 1.12 26.24 -6.50
N GLU A 69 1.26 25.29 -7.43
CA GLU A 69 1.79 23.97 -7.13
C GLU A 69 3.24 24.00 -6.66
N ARG A 70 4.06 24.87 -7.19
CA ARG A 70 5.47 24.99 -6.75
C ARG A 70 5.54 25.49 -5.31
N ALA A 71 4.75 26.48 -4.95
CA ALA A 71 4.64 26.98 -3.59
C ALA A 71 4.08 25.90 -2.64
N ALA A 72 3.06 25.16 -3.09
CA ALA A 72 2.47 24.02 -2.36
C ALA A 72 3.51 22.97 -2.02
N ALA A 73 4.39 22.62 -2.97
CA ALA A 73 5.43 21.63 -2.74
C ALA A 73 6.45 22.09 -1.69
N TYR A 74 6.91 23.32 -1.72
CA TYR A 74 7.80 23.86 -0.68
C TYR A 74 7.09 24.02 0.68
N MET A 75 5.80 24.35 0.70
CA MET A 75 5.01 24.35 1.92
C MET A 75 4.95 22.95 2.54
N ALA A 76 4.67 21.91 1.74
CA ALA A 76 4.66 20.52 2.20
C ALA A 76 6.02 20.08 2.77
N ILE A 77 7.12 20.50 2.14
CA ILE A 77 8.48 20.23 2.63
C ILE A 77 8.71 20.88 4.00
N GLY A 78 8.40 22.16 4.14
CA GLY A 78 8.57 22.87 5.41
C GLY A 78 7.74 22.26 6.54
N MET A 79 6.53 21.79 6.23
CA MET A 79 5.66 21.09 7.19
C MET A 79 6.27 19.74 7.59
N ALA A 80 6.76 18.95 6.62
CA ALA A 80 7.36 17.65 6.88
C ALA A 80 8.67 17.76 7.68
N GLU A 81 9.53 18.74 7.37
CA GLU A 81 10.75 18.99 8.12
C GLU A 81 10.47 19.40 9.57
N LYS A 82 9.53 20.33 9.78
CA LYS A 82 9.18 20.81 11.12
C LYS A 82 8.54 19.75 11.99
N SER A 83 7.66 18.91 11.42
CA SER A 83 6.94 17.88 12.18
C SER A 83 7.68 16.53 12.26
N ASN A 84 8.67 16.33 11.39
CA ASN A 84 9.32 15.02 11.16
C ASN A 84 8.35 13.92 10.69
N GLU A 85 7.18 14.27 10.19
CA GLU A 85 6.14 13.38 9.71
C GLU A 85 5.93 13.49 8.20
N PRO A 86 5.44 12.44 7.52
CA PRO A 86 5.12 12.52 6.11
C PRO A 86 3.96 13.49 5.83
N VAL A 87 4.04 14.16 4.68
CA VAL A 87 3.00 15.07 4.20
C VAL A 87 2.53 14.63 2.82
N VAL A 88 1.21 14.60 2.62
CA VAL A 88 0.61 14.39 1.29
C VAL A 88 0.62 15.70 0.52
N LEU A 89 1.03 15.63 -0.75
CA LEU A 89 1.00 16.72 -1.70
C LEU A 89 0.13 16.32 -2.89
N SER A 90 -0.97 17.03 -3.16
CA SER A 90 -1.93 16.63 -4.21
C SER A 90 -2.24 17.75 -5.20
N CYS A 91 -2.22 17.39 -6.48
CA CYS A 91 -2.68 18.24 -7.58
C CYS A 91 -3.24 17.40 -8.74
N THR A 92 -3.61 18.06 -9.84
CA THR A 92 -3.98 17.41 -11.09
C THR A 92 -2.76 16.76 -11.77
N GLY A 93 -2.99 15.78 -12.63
CA GLY A 93 -1.95 14.90 -13.15
C GLY A 93 -0.98 15.50 -14.16
N ALA A 94 -1.40 16.44 -15.01
CA ALA A 94 -0.62 16.89 -16.16
C ALA A 94 0.46 17.93 -15.82
N THR A 95 0.32 19.14 -16.36
CA THR A 95 1.31 20.23 -16.20
C THR A 95 1.46 20.68 -14.74
N ALA A 96 0.39 20.68 -13.95
CA ALA A 96 0.39 21.01 -12.54
C ALA A 96 1.49 20.26 -11.77
N SER A 97 1.52 18.95 -11.89
CA SER A 97 2.50 18.11 -11.17
C SER A 97 3.96 18.34 -11.60
N ARG A 98 4.20 18.97 -12.77
CA ARG A 98 5.55 19.33 -13.19
C ARG A 98 6.12 20.50 -12.39
N ASN A 99 5.27 21.34 -11.83
CA ASN A 99 5.70 22.44 -10.95
C ASN A 99 6.31 21.93 -9.63
N TYR A 100 6.07 20.68 -9.25
CA TYR A 100 6.66 20.07 -8.06
C TYR A 100 8.14 19.69 -8.21
N MET A 101 8.66 19.59 -9.43
CA MET A 101 9.96 18.95 -9.70
C MET A 101 11.12 19.54 -8.89
N ALA A 102 11.26 20.87 -8.85
CA ALA A 102 12.35 21.52 -8.11
C ALA A 102 12.30 21.23 -6.61
N ALA A 103 11.11 21.32 -6.02
CA ALA A 103 10.90 21.04 -4.60
C ALA A 103 11.12 19.55 -4.27
N LEU A 104 10.63 18.64 -5.11
CA LEU A 104 10.81 17.20 -4.90
C LEU A 104 12.25 16.75 -5.06
N THR A 105 13.04 17.37 -5.96
CA THR A 105 14.48 17.14 -6.05
C THR A 105 15.17 17.53 -4.73
N TYR A 106 14.81 18.67 -4.15
CA TYR A 106 15.31 19.07 -2.84
C TYR A 106 14.90 18.06 -1.75
N ALA A 107 13.62 17.69 -1.70
CA ALA A 107 13.10 16.73 -0.73
C ALA A 107 13.80 15.36 -0.82
N PHE A 108 14.08 14.90 -2.05
CA PHE A 108 14.77 13.64 -2.29
C PHE A 108 16.21 13.66 -1.73
N LYS A 109 16.95 14.74 -1.96
CA LYS A 109 18.32 14.89 -1.47
C LYS A 109 18.39 15.05 0.06
N ARG A 110 17.35 15.59 0.67
CA ARG A 110 17.23 15.85 2.12
C ARG A 110 16.54 14.72 2.90
N ASN A 111 16.10 13.66 2.21
CA ASN A 111 15.32 12.57 2.81
C ASN A 111 14.07 13.08 3.55
N ILE A 112 13.27 13.92 2.86
CA ILE A 112 12.02 14.48 3.39
C ILE A 112 10.86 13.67 2.82
N PRO A 113 10.02 13.04 3.65
CA PRO A 113 8.97 12.13 3.20
C PRO A 113 7.75 12.89 2.66
N ILE A 114 7.66 13.03 1.35
CA ILE A 114 6.51 13.64 0.64
C ILE A 114 5.80 12.56 -0.16
N LEU A 115 4.52 12.31 0.16
CA LEU A 115 3.67 11.46 -0.66
C LEU A 115 2.93 12.31 -1.69
N VAL A 116 3.38 12.24 -2.93
CA VAL A 116 2.74 12.96 -4.03
C VAL A 116 1.59 12.11 -4.57
N ILE A 117 0.38 12.67 -4.56
CA ILE A 117 -0.80 12.02 -5.14
C ILE A 117 -1.34 12.91 -6.25
N THR A 118 -1.14 12.51 -7.50
CA THR A 118 -1.68 13.18 -8.67
C THR A 118 -2.87 12.42 -9.22
N SER A 119 -3.80 13.13 -9.82
CA SER A 119 -4.97 12.50 -10.42
C SER A 119 -5.07 12.83 -11.91
N SER A 120 -5.36 11.83 -12.73
CA SER A 120 -5.49 11.93 -14.18
C SER A 120 -6.72 11.17 -14.69
N LEU A 121 -6.99 11.25 -15.98
CA LEU A 121 -7.92 10.34 -16.64
C LEU A 121 -7.31 8.96 -16.82
N SER A 122 -8.13 8.00 -17.33
CA SER A 122 -7.70 6.62 -17.57
C SER A 122 -6.39 6.54 -18.35
N LEU A 123 -5.52 5.63 -17.95
CA LEU A 123 -4.25 5.35 -18.59
C LEU A 123 -4.41 4.92 -20.06
N ALA A 124 -5.54 4.29 -20.40
CA ALA A 124 -5.89 3.96 -21.79
C ALA A 124 -5.98 5.20 -22.71
N SER A 125 -6.02 6.39 -22.13
CA SER A 125 -6.06 7.65 -22.89
C SER A 125 -4.68 8.27 -23.16
N VAL A 126 -3.61 7.68 -22.63
CA VAL A 126 -2.23 8.12 -22.89
C VAL A 126 -1.92 8.02 -24.38
N GLY A 127 -1.36 9.07 -24.96
CA GLY A 127 -1.04 9.13 -26.40
C GLY A 127 -2.22 9.45 -27.33
N HIS A 128 -3.44 9.60 -26.81
CA HIS A 128 -4.65 9.86 -27.61
C HIS A 128 -5.09 11.33 -27.62
N LEU A 129 -4.17 12.27 -27.45
CA LEU A 129 -4.40 13.74 -27.50
C LEU A 129 -5.50 14.24 -26.55
N LYS A 130 -5.76 13.52 -25.47
CA LYS A 130 -6.68 13.99 -24.43
C LYS A 130 -5.95 14.89 -23.45
N ALA A 131 -6.61 15.98 -23.06
CA ALA A 131 -6.09 16.88 -22.04
C ALA A 131 -5.96 16.18 -20.67
N GLN A 132 -5.02 16.61 -19.85
CA GLN A 132 -4.81 16.12 -18.46
C GLN A 132 -4.45 14.63 -18.37
N VAL A 133 -3.94 14.04 -19.44
CA VAL A 133 -3.49 12.64 -19.47
C VAL A 133 -2.01 12.60 -19.81
N THR A 134 -1.21 12.15 -18.86
CA THR A 134 0.24 11.99 -19.04
C THR A 134 0.69 10.69 -18.40
N ASP A 135 1.64 10.03 -19.05
CA ASP A 135 2.34 8.90 -18.46
C ASP A 135 3.17 9.37 -17.24
N ARG A 136 3.06 8.62 -16.14
CA ARG A 136 3.77 8.84 -14.87
C ARG A 136 4.55 7.61 -14.41
N GLU A 137 4.66 6.61 -15.26
CA GLU A 137 5.39 5.38 -14.94
C GLU A 137 6.87 5.68 -14.65
N HIS A 138 7.42 6.61 -15.40
CA HIS A 138 8.81 7.01 -15.27
C HIS A 138 8.93 8.43 -14.70
N SER A 139 9.50 8.54 -13.53
CA SER A 139 9.88 9.82 -12.90
C SER A 139 11.40 9.92 -12.82
N PRO A 140 11.98 11.16 -12.79
CA PRO A 140 13.41 11.31 -12.56
C PRO A 140 13.84 10.63 -11.26
N VAL A 141 14.89 9.82 -11.32
CA VAL A 141 15.37 8.97 -10.22
C VAL A 141 15.98 9.75 -9.05
N ASP A 142 16.29 11.02 -9.26
CA ASP A 142 16.81 11.94 -8.24
C ASP A 142 15.72 12.84 -7.63
N MET A 143 14.46 12.61 -7.99
CA MET A 143 13.30 13.37 -7.53
C MET A 143 12.26 12.47 -6.84
N ILE A 144 12.02 11.30 -7.37
CA ILE A 144 11.03 10.34 -6.88
C ILE A 144 11.70 8.98 -6.69
N LEU A 145 11.53 8.40 -5.51
CA LEU A 145 12.05 7.06 -5.20
C LEU A 145 11.35 5.99 -6.03
N LYS A 146 10.03 6.05 -6.08
CA LYS A 146 9.20 5.11 -6.83
C LYS A 146 7.88 5.75 -7.25
N SER A 147 7.44 5.41 -8.46
CA SER A 147 6.16 5.86 -9.03
C SER A 147 5.20 4.69 -9.16
N TYR A 148 3.93 4.96 -8.85
CA TYR A 148 2.83 4.00 -8.97
C TYR A 148 1.72 4.62 -9.82
N GLN A 149 1.17 3.85 -10.75
CA GLN A 149 0.03 4.26 -11.55
C GLN A 149 -1.15 3.33 -11.31
N PHE A 150 -2.29 3.91 -10.94
CA PHE A 150 -3.53 3.16 -10.66
C PHE A 150 -4.63 3.63 -11.60
N ASP A 151 -5.13 2.70 -12.40
CA ASP A 151 -6.34 2.94 -13.20
C ASP A 151 -7.61 2.81 -12.35
N ASN A 152 -8.76 3.00 -12.95
CA ASN A 152 -10.03 2.75 -12.30
C ASN A 152 -10.20 1.24 -12.05
N ILE A 153 -10.63 0.88 -10.86
CA ILE A 153 -10.84 -0.51 -10.45
C ILE A 153 -12.07 -1.08 -11.16
N LYS A 154 -11.91 -2.20 -11.83
CA LYS A 154 -12.94 -2.91 -12.60
C LYS A 154 -13.34 -4.23 -11.95
N ASP A 155 -12.41 -4.87 -11.25
CA ASP A 155 -12.59 -6.19 -10.66
C ASP A 155 -11.79 -6.36 -9.35
N ALA A 156 -11.84 -7.57 -8.80
CA ALA A 156 -11.17 -7.90 -7.54
C ALA A 156 -9.64 -7.94 -7.67
N GLU A 157 -9.10 -8.21 -8.85
CA GLU A 157 -7.65 -8.21 -9.09
C GLU A 157 -7.11 -6.78 -9.10
N ASP A 158 -7.81 -5.86 -9.75
CA ASP A 158 -7.50 -4.43 -9.71
C ASP A 158 -7.58 -3.89 -8.27
N ASP A 159 -8.63 -4.26 -7.50
CA ASP A 159 -8.79 -3.85 -6.09
C ASP A 159 -7.60 -4.32 -5.24
N TRP A 160 -7.23 -5.59 -5.38
CA TRP A 160 -6.09 -6.17 -4.68
C TRP A 160 -4.78 -5.50 -5.08
N LYS A 161 -4.55 -5.28 -6.37
CA LYS A 161 -3.37 -4.59 -6.90
C LYS A 161 -3.22 -3.18 -6.31
N VAL A 162 -4.29 -2.39 -6.34
CA VAL A 162 -4.26 -1.02 -5.77
C VAL A 162 -4.02 -1.07 -4.27
N ASN A 163 -4.63 -2.02 -3.56
CA ASN A 163 -4.44 -2.18 -2.12
C ASN A 163 -2.98 -2.51 -1.78
N VAL A 164 -2.39 -3.54 -2.39
CA VAL A 164 -1.01 -3.96 -2.13
C VAL A 164 -0.03 -2.85 -2.51
N LYS A 165 -0.20 -2.26 -3.69
CA LYS A 165 0.72 -1.22 -4.18
C LYS A 165 0.62 0.09 -3.41
N THR A 166 -0.53 0.43 -2.82
CA THR A 166 -0.65 1.59 -1.94
C THR A 166 0.06 1.34 -0.60
N ASN A 167 -0.08 0.14 -0.02
CA ASN A 167 0.72 -0.23 1.17
C ASN A 167 2.22 -0.16 0.86
N GLU A 168 2.66 -0.71 -0.26
CA GLU A 168 4.07 -0.65 -0.70
C GLU A 168 4.54 0.81 -0.85
N ALA A 169 3.77 1.67 -1.50
CA ALA A 169 4.11 3.08 -1.71
C ALA A 169 4.33 3.82 -0.37
N ILE A 170 3.42 3.62 0.58
CA ILE A 170 3.52 4.26 1.89
C ILE A 170 4.69 3.66 2.69
N THR A 171 4.90 2.35 2.63
CA THR A 171 6.05 1.70 3.28
C THR A 171 7.38 2.23 2.73
N GLN A 172 7.52 2.35 1.40
CA GLN A 172 8.71 2.91 0.76
C GLN A 172 8.97 4.36 1.18
N LEU A 173 7.90 5.17 1.28
CA LEU A 173 7.97 6.54 1.79
C LEU A 173 8.52 6.58 3.23
N LEU A 174 7.97 5.74 4.11
CA LEU A 174 8.29 5.76 5.53
C LEU A 174 9.71 5.22 5.82
N LEU A 175 10.09 4.12 5.18
CA LEU A 175 11.39 3.48 5.38
C LEU A 175 12.54 4.32 4.82
N ASN A 176 12.38 4.85 3.61
CA ASN A 176 13.43 5.58 2.93
C ASN A 176 13.39 7.09 3.18
N ARG A 177 12.28 7.60 3.71
CA ARG A 177 12.05 9.05 3.91
C ARG A 177 12.29 9.88 2.65
N LYS A 178 11.91 9.36 1.49
CA LYS A 178 12.07 10.01 0.19
C LYS A 178 10.71 10.18 -0.50
N PRO A 179 10.57 11.16 -1.40
CA PRO A 179 9.33 11.34 -2.13
C PRO A 179 8.93 10.10 -2.92
N VAL A 180 7.63 9.76 -2.82
CA VAL A 180 6.99 8.68 -3.58
C VAL A 180 5.79 9.27 -4.31
N LEU A 181 5.56 8.82 -5.55
CA LEU A 181 4.45 9.28 -6.39
C LEU A 181 3.39 8.19 -6.58
N ILE A 182 2.15 8.56 -6.36
CA ILE A 182 0.96 7.80 -6.78
C ILE A 182 0.20 8.66 -7.80
N ASN A 183 0.06 8.19 -9.03
CA ASN A 183 -0.86 8.76 -10.00
C ASN A 183 -2.12 7.88 -10.05
N VAL A 184 -3.27 8.46 -9.71
CA VAL A 184 -4.54 7.73 -9.61
C VAL A 184 -5.56 8.26 -10.62
N CYS A 185 -6.15 7.37 -11.41
CA CYS A 185 -7.16 7.74 -12.40
C CYS A 185 -8.50 8.06 -11.74
N THR A 186 -9.25 8.99 -12.35
CA THR A 186 -10.59 9.41 -11.93
C THR A 186 -11.60 9.27 -13.06
N THR A 187 -12.84 8.99 -12.69
CA THR A 187 -14.02 9.07 -13.58
C THR A 187 -14.74 10.41 -13.45
N TYR A 188 -14.18 11.38 -12.71
CA TYR A 188 -14.83 12.63 -12.32
C TYR A 188 -16.12 12.42 -11.52
N SER A 189 -16.18 11.35 -10.73
CA SER A 189 -17.37 11.09 -9.93
C SER A 189 -17.63 12.20 -8.92
N LEU A 190 -18.86 12.71 -8.92
CA LEU A 190 -19.39 13.62 -7.91
C LEU A 190 -20.22 12.90 -6.84
N ASN A 191 -20.19 11.56 -6.84
CA ASN A 191 -20.90 10.77 -5.86
C ASN A 191 -20.08 10.56 -4.58
N PHE A 192 -20.49 11.22 -3.50
CA PHE A 192 -19.92 11.15 -2.17
C PHE A 192 -20.87 10.46 -1.18
N ALA A 193 -21.50 9.37 -1.57
CA ALA A 193 -22.49 8.65 -0.76
C ALA A 193 -21.87 7.60 0.19
N VAL A 194 -20.59 7.28 0.06
CA VAL A 194 -19.93 6.25 0.87
C VAL A 194 -19.59 6.82 2.24
N ARG A 195 -20.11 6.18 3.30
CA ARG A 195 -19.91 6.63 4.69
C ARG A 195 -18.78 5.91 5.41
N GLU A 196 -18.51 4.68 5.03
CA GLU A 196 -17.51 3.83 5.65
C GLU A 196 -16.56 3.23 4.60
N LEU A 197 -15.28 3.30 4.88
CA LEU A 197 -14.24 2.68 4.06
C LEU A 197 -14.01 1.25 4.56
N SER A 198 -14.45 0.26 3.78
CA SER A 198 -14.37 -1.16 4.15
C SER A 198 -13.61 -1.98 3.10
N GLY A 199 -13.29 -3.24 3.44
CA GLY A 199 -12.67 -4.19 2.52
C GLY A 199 -11.24 -3.83 2.10
N VAL A 200 -10.53 -2.96 2.84
CA VAL A 200 -9.14 -2.59 2.58
C VAL A 200 -8.22 -3.28 3.58
N LYS A 201 -7.17 -3.92 3.10
CA LYS A 201 -6.18 -4.58 3.95
C LYS A 201 -5.02 -3.65 4.24
N TYR A 202 -4.81 -3.35 5.52
CA TYR A 202 -3.60 -2.73 6.02
C TYR A 202 -2.50 -3.78 6.16
N ILE A 203 -1.34 -3.56 5.55
CA ILE A 203 -0.20 -4.47 5.54
C ILE A 203 0.99 -3.75 6.19
N PRO A 204 1.09 -3.78 7.53
CA PRO A 204 2.19 -3.12 8.23
C PRO A 204 3.52 -3.81 7.95
N THR A 205 4.58 -3.02 7.91
CA THR A 205 5.96 -3.52 7.82
C THR A 205 6.67 -3.23 9.14
N TYR A 206 7.38 -4.23 9.64
CA TYR A 206 8.17 -4.16 10.87
C TYR A 206 9.65 -4.40 10.54
N SER A 207 10.53 -3.69 11.19
CA SER A 207 11.97 -3.92 11.15
C SER A 207 12.46 -4.52 12.47
N LEU A 208 13.70 -4.99 12.52
CA LEU A 208 14.29 -5.50 13.74
C LEU A 208 14.36 -4.45 14.89
N SER A 209 14.31 -3.17 14.56
CA SER A 209 14.28 -2.06 15.52
C SER A 209 12.85 -1.67 15.95
N SER A 210 11.84 -2.24 15.31
CA SER A 210 10.43 -1.99 15.64
C SER A 210 9.96 -2.89 16.79
N GLU A 211 8.96 -2.43 17.52
CA GLU A 211 8.19 -3.33 18.38
C GLU A 211 7.43 -4.32 17.50
N LEU A 212 7.76 -5.60 17.61
CA LEU A 212 7.12 -6.65 16.83
C LEU A 212 5.71 -6.94 17.37
N PRO A 213 4.79 -7.33 16.50
CA PRO A 213 3.43 -7.70 16.93
C PRO A 213 3.49 -8.90 17.85
N SER A 214 2.59 -8.94 18.83
CA SER A 214 2.44 -10.09 19.72
C SER A 214 2.03 -11.33 18.92
N MET A 215 2.59 -12.49 19.31
CA MET A 215 2.21 -13.77 18.70
C MET A 215 0.74 -14.08 18.99
N PRO A 216 -0.08 -14.35 17.95
CA PRO A 216 -1.47 -14.69 18.16
C PRO A 216 -1.60 -16.09 18.79
N ASN A 217 -2.58 -16.26 19.67
CA ASN A 217 -2.90 -17.58 20.24
C ASN A 217 -3.69 -18.43 19.23
N THR A 218 -2.97 -19.07 18.32
CA THR A 218 -3.55 -19.89 17.24
C THR A 218 -2.54 -20.95 16.79
N ASN A 219 -2.97 -21.88 15.93
CA ASN A 219 -2.04 -22.80 15.28
C ASN A 219 -1.11 -22.06 14.32
N ILE A 220 0.18 -22.34 14.43
CA ILE A 220 1.25 -21.66 13.67
C ILE A 220 1.94 -22.67 12.75
N CYS A 221 2.12 -22.27 11.52
CA CYS A 221 2.94 -22.98 10.56
C CYS A 221 4.05 -22.05 10.05
N VAL A 222 5.28 -22.52 10.04
CA VAL A 222 6.38 -21.86 9.35
C VAL A 222 6.52 -22.50 7.98
N PHE A 223 6.29 -21.76 6.92
CA PHE A 223 6.52 -22.20 5.56
C PHE A 223 7.85 -21.67 5.06
N ILE A 224 8.72 -22.55 4.60
CA ILE A 224 10.02 -22.18 4.04
C ILE A 224 10.00 -22.48 2.54
N GLY A 225 9.98 -21.43 1.74
CA GLY A 225 10.19 -21.51 0.30
C GLY A 225 11.65 -21.81 -0.05
N SER A 226 12.09 -21.47 -1.25
CA SER A 226 13.49 -21.66 -1.64
C SER A 226 14.42 -20.85 -0.73
N HIS A 227 15.39 -21.53 -0.14
CA HIS A 227 16.31 -20.93 0.82
C HIS A 227 17.67 -21.66 0.81
N LYS A 228 18.74 -20.95 1.12
CA LYS A 228 20.05 -21.56 1.39
C LYS A 228 19.94 -22.53 2.55
N ARG A 229 20.85 -23.51 2.62
CA ARG A 229 20.90 -24.45 3.75
C ARG A 229 21.05 -23.67 5.06
N PHE A 230 20.17 -23.98 6.00
CA PHE A 230 20.20 -23.41 7.34
C PHE A 230 21.47 -23.82 8.08
N SER A 231 22.11 -22.89 8.77
CA SER A 231 23.20 -23.22 9.70
C SER A 231 22.66 -24.01 10.91
N ALA A 232 23.56 -24.60 11.67
CA ALA A 232 23.17 -25.27 12.93
C ALA A 232 22.51 -24.31 13.92
N GLU A 233 23.00 -23.07 14.00
CA GLU A 233 22.44 -22.02 14.85
C GLU A 233 21.02 -21.59 14.39
N GLN A 234 20.84 -21.36 13.11
CA GLN A 234 19.52 -21.03 12.54
C GLN A 234 18.53 -22.18 12.74
N THR A 235 18.99 -23.43 12.55
CA THR A 235 18.16 -24.62 12.79
C THR A 235 17.73 -24.72 14.24
N ALA A 236 18.65 -24.54 15.19
CA ALA A 236 18.36 -24.59 16.63
C ALA A 236 17.40 -23.46 17.05
N ALA A 237 17.57 -22.25 16.50
CA ALA A 237 16.68 -21.11 16.78
C ALA A 237 15.24 -21.38 16.31
N LEU A 238 15.09 -21.94 15.11
CA LEU A 238 13.78 -22.29 14.56
C LEU A 238 13.14 -23.46 15.31
N GLU A 239 13.92 -24.46 15.71
CA GLU A 239 13.43 -25.57 16.56
C GLU A 239 12.93 -25.07 17.90
N LYS A 240 13.67 -24.16 18.55
CA LYS A 240 13.23 -23.53 19.79
C LYS A 240 11.93 -22.74 19.63
N PHE A 241 11.81 -22.00 18.52
CA PHE A 241 10.56 -21.31 18.16
C PHE A 241 9.40 -22.30 18.04
N CYS A 242 9.59 -23.39 17.29
CA CYS A 242 8.57 -24.40 17.09
C CYS A 242 8.15 -25.08 18.40
N GLU A 243 9.11 -25.36 19.28
CA GLU A 243 8.85 -25.92 20.61
C GLU A 243 8.03 -24.96 21.49
N CYS A 244 8.40 -23.68 21.53
CA CYS A 244 7.70 -22.68 22.35
C CYS A 244 6.27 -22.38 21.87
N HIS A 245 6.03 -22.48 20.57
CA HIS A 245 4.76 -22.08 19.93
C HIS A 245 3.94 -23.26 19.38
N ASN A 246 4.35 -24.49 19.64
CA ASN A 246 3.73 -25.69 19.09
C ASN A 246 3.54 -25.59 17.57
N ALA A 247 4.59 -25.12 16.88
CA ALA A 247 4.57 -24.89 15.45
C ALA A 247 5.24 -26.03 14.67
N VAL A 248 4.91 -26.16 13.39
CA VAL A 248 5.56 -27.09 12.44
C VAL A 248 6.23 -26.28 11.33
N VAL A 249 7.26 -26.89 10.71
CA VAL A 249 7.96 -26.28 9.57
C VAL A 249 7.61 -27.06 8.32
N MET A 250 6.88 -26.42 7.44
CA MET A 250 6.57 -26.94 6.12
C MET A 250 7.69 -26.60 5.15
N ALA A 251 8.22 -27.62 4.50
CA ALA A 251 9.37 -27.48 3.63
C ALA A 251 9.25 -28.39 2.43
N ASP A 252 9.85 -27.98 1.33
CA ASP A 252 10.10 -28.78 0.15
C ASP A 252 11.60 -29.11 -0.02
N HIS A 253 11.98 -29.61 -1.20
CA HIS A 253 13.36 -29.95 -1.53
C HIS A 253 14.29 -28.72 -1.69
N THR A 254 13.74 -27.53 -1.90
CA THR A 254 14.49 -26.27 -2.07
C THR A 254 14.65 -25.47 -0.79
N SER A 255 13.97 -25.86 0.29
CA SER A 255 13.85 -25.04 1.52
C SER A 255 15.13 -24.97 2.38
N GLY A 256 16.09 -25.86 2.15
CA GLY A 256 17.37 -25.86 2.88
C GLY A 256 17.28 -26.15 4.38
N TYR A 257 16.12 -26.44 4.93
CA TYR A 257 15.89 -26.77 6.34
C TYR A 257 15.75 -28.28 6.55
N TYR A 258 16.48 -28.85 7.50
CA TYR A 258 16.50 -30.29 7.80
C TYR A 258 16.33 -30.59 9.31
N GLY A 259 15.72 -29.68 10.05
CA GLY A 259 15.51 -29.83 11.49
C GLY A 259 14.34 -30.75 11.86
N ARG A 260 14.21 -31.00 13.15
CA ARG A 260 13.26 -31.93 13.80
C ARG A 260 11.78 -31.67 13.46
N TYR A 261 11.40 -30.43 13.27
CA TYR A 261 10.00 -30.01 13.02
C TYR A 261 9.61 -29.98 11.54
N ARG A 262 10.46 -30.51 10.66
CA ARG A 262 10.23 -30.55 9.23
C ARG A 262 9.09 -31.48 8.84
N VAL A 263 8.16 -30.96 8.05
CA VAL A 263 7.09 -31.71 7.40
C VAL A 263 7.19 -31.50 5.89
N ASN A 264 7.36 -32.59 5.13
CA ASN A 264 7.37 -32.52 3.66
C ASN A 264 5.93 -32.56 3.15
N MET A 265 5.46 -31.48 2.56
CA MET A 265 4.06 -31.33 2.15
C MET A 265 3.85 -31.41 0.64
N ALA A 266 4.90 -31.51 -0.16
CA ALA A 266 4.82 -31.57 -1.61
C ALA A 266 3.87 -32.68 -2.09
N LEU A 267 4.10 -33.92 -1.66
CA LEU A 267 3.29 -35.07 -2.08
C LEU A 267 1.84 -35.00 -1.57
N PRO A 268 1.55 -34.72 -0.28
CA PRO A 268 0.17 -34.58 0.18
C PRO A 268 -0.62 -33.47 -0.53
N PHE A 269 0.03 -32.35 -0.88
CA PHE A 269 -0.66 -31.22 -1.51
C PHE A 269 -0.81 -31.35 -3.03
N SER A 270 -0.03 -32.21 -3.66
CA SER A 270 -0.15 -32.51 -5.09
C SER A 270 -1.27 -33.48 -5.45
N GLN A 271 -2.01 -34.00 -4.47
CA GLN A 271 -3.13 -34.92 -4.71
C GLN A 271 -4.36 -34.17 -5.19
N GLU A 272 -4.64 -34.18 -6.47
CA GLU A 272 -5.73 -33.42 -7.09
C GLU A 272 -7.13 -33.87 -6.63
N LEU A 273 -7.28 -35.13 -6.27
CA LEU A 273 -8.57 -35.73 -5.88
C LEU A 273 -8.79 -35.75 -4.36
N TYR A 274 -7.76 -35.47 -3.57
CA TYR A 274 -7.86 -35.48 -2.10
C TYR A 274 -7.49 -34.16 -1.50
N PHE A 275 -8.49 -33.47 -0.99
CA PHE A 275 -8.29 -32.26 -0.20
C PHE A 275 -8.49 -32.58 1.27
N SER A 276 -7.44 -32.41 2.07
CA SER A 276 -7.60 -32.45 3.53
C SER A 276 -8.61 -31.40 3.99
N LYS A 277 -9.54 -31.82 4.88
CA LYS A 277 -10.50 -30.88 5.51
C LYS A 277 -9.81 -29.91 6.45
N ASN A 278 -8.62 -30.22 6.93
CA ASN A 278 -7.86 -29.43 7.90
C ASN A 278 -6.71 -28.68 7.23
N ARG A 279 -7.03 -27.74 6.33
CA ARG A 279 -6.04 -26.88 5.66
C ARG A 279 -5.92 -25.50 6.32
N GLU A 280 -6.76 -25.23 7.31
CA GLU A 280 -6.76 -23.94 7.98
C GLU A 280 -5.54 -23.80 8.87
N VAL A 281 -4.81 -22.70 8.69
CA VAL A 281 -3.69 -22.28 9.52
C VAL A 281 -4.04 -20.88 10.05
N GLY A 282 -3.94 -20.70 11.37
CA GLY A 282 -4.22 -19.40 11.98
C GLY A 282 -3.17 -18.38 11.60
N LEU A 283 -1.89 -18.73 11.75
CA LEU A 283 -0.76 -17.91 11.34
C LEU A 283 0.21 -18.74 10.48
N LEU A 284 0.48 -18.28 9.28
CA LEU A 284 1.57 -18.76 8.43
C LEU A 284 2.72 -17.76 8.47
N ILE A 285 3.89 -18.20 8.92
CA ILE A 285 5.13 -17.42 8.83
C ILE A 285 5.88 -17.89 7.59
N HIS A 286 5.96 -17.04 6.58
CA HIS A 286 6.62 -17.36 5.32
C HIS A 286 8.06 -16.84 5.32
N LEU A 287 9.01 -17.76 5.21
CA LEU A 287 10.45 -17.52 5.07
C LEU A 287 10.93 -17.91 3.66
N GLY A 288 11.98 -17.25 3.20
CA GLY A 288 12.61 -17.55 1.91
C GLY A 288 11.80 -17.08 0.70
N GLU A 289 12.27 -17.52 -0.46
CA GLU A 289 11.74 -17.13 -1.76
C GLU A 289 10.61 -18.07 -2.24
N ILE A 290 10.29 -18.00 -3.52
CA ILE A 290 9.28 -18.87 -4.14
C ILE A 290 9.67 -20.33 -3.93
N SER A 291 8.71 -21.14 -3.47
CA SER A 291 8.89 -22.58 -3.32
C SER A 291 9.28 -23.25 -4.64
N GLY A 292 10.19 -24.20 -4.58
CA GLY A 292 10.48 -25.08 -5.72
C GLY A 292 9.36 -26.07 -6.05
N ASP A 293 8.37 -26.17 -5.16
CA ASP A 293 7.19 -27.01 -5.34
C ASP A 293 5.92 -26.15 -5.38
N TYR A 294 5.27 -26.13 -6.53
CA TYR A 294 4.07 -25.35 -6.76
C TYR A 294 2.91 -25.66 -5.78
N TYR A 295 2.74 -26.91 -5.40
CA TYR A 295 1.61 -27.34 -4.59
C TYR A 295 1.80 -27.10 -3.09
N THR A 296 3.01 -26.96 -2.61
CA THR A 296 3.31 -26.89 -1.18
C THR A 296 2.59 -25.72 -0.50
N PHE A 297 2.64 -24.53 -1.10
CA PHE A 297 1.95 -23.35 -0.57
C PHE A 297 0.43 -23.38 -0.82
N GLY A 298 0.01 -23.80 -2.02
CA GLY A 298 -1.40 -23.82 -2.43
C GLY A 298 -2.29 -24.78 -1.62
N GLY A 299 -1.70 -25.73 -0.89
CA GLY A 299 -2.43 -26.65 -0.02
C GLY A 299 -2.93 -26.03 1.29
N LEU A 300 -2.48 -24.83 1.69
CA LEU A 300 -2.84 -24.17 2.93
C LEU A 300 -3.87 -23.08 2.74
N GLN A 301 -4.67 -22.82 3.80
CA GLN A 301 -5.61 -21.72 3.89
C GLN A 301 -5.32 -20.90 5.16
N PRO A 302 -4.28 -20.05 5.13
CA PRO A 302 -3.91 -19.24 6.28
C PRO A 302 -4.90 -18.09 6.48
N LYS A 303 -5.28 -17.85 7.76
CA LYS A 303 -6.08 -16.67 8.15
C LYS A 303 -5.22 -15.41 8.21
N MET A 304 -3.94 -15.59 8.58
CA MET A 304 -2.94 -14.52 8.67
C MET A 304 -1.61 -15.02 8.07
N VAL A 305 -0.92 -14.16 7.34
CA VAL A 305 0.41 -14.44 6.81
C VAL A 305 1.38 -13.37 7.27
N TRP A 306 2.48 -13.78 7.88
CA TRP A 306 3.64 -12.93 8.13
C TRP A 306 4.75 -13.31 7.17
N ARG A 307 5.14 -12.39 6.34
CA ARG A 307 6.29 -12.59 5.45
C ARG A 307 7.55 -12.05 6.12
N VAL A 308 8.60 -12.87 6.17
CA VAL A 308 9.90 -12.51 6.74
C VAL A 308 10.94 -12.66 5.63
N ASN A 309 11.51 -11.56 5.21
CA ASN A 309 12.57 -11.52 4.20
C ASN A 309 13.60 -10.43 4.53
N THR A 310 14.68 -10.39 3.74
CA THR A 310 15.75 -9.41 3.88
C THR A 310 15.49 -8.12 3.10
N ASP A 311 14.50 -8.12 2.21
CA ASP A 311 14.29 -7.05 1.23
C ASP A 311 13.18 -6.05 1.64
N GLY A 312 12.50 -6.30 2.72
CA GLY A 312 11.45 -5.42 3.29
C GLY A 312 10.07 -5.58 2.65
#